data_4f6805b063c48604088a05500cc7e559
#
_entry.id   4f6805b063c48604088a05500cc7e559
#
_cell.length_a   1.000
_cell.length_b   1.000
_cell.length_c   1.000
_cell.angle_alpha   90.00
_cell.angle_beta   90.00
_cell.angle_gamma   90.00
#
_symmetry.space_group_name_H-M   'P 1'
#
loop_
_entity.id
_entity.type
_entity.pdbx_description
1 polymer ?
#
loop_
_entity_poly.entity_id
_entity_poly.type
_entity_poly.pdbx_seq_one_letter_code
_entity_poly.pdbx_strand_id
1 'polypeptide(L)'
;MRNFISIIFVASLLITAPLSFDLNAQAGTQKNQNDDMKQKYRKARVLQTSTAKKITKVVEALERVNEEGKEDPDWVTVRAILNELLVNKDELKSYDRSVMWNYWGYVYFSDEDYDRAMYAYEQLLQEPEATIPLRTCLLYTSPSPRDS
;
A
#
# COMPACT_ATOMS: atom_id res chain seq x y z
N MET A 1 3.58 -33.53 41.93
CA MET A 1 3.54 -33.01 43.33
C MET A 1 3.04 -31.59 43.20
N ARG A 2 1.71 -31.36 43.31
CA ARG A 2 1.02 -31.03 44.58
C ARG A 2 1.66 -29.80 45.20
N ASN A 3 1.04 -28.69 45.42
CA ASN A 3 -0.17 -28.33 46.16
C ASN A 3 -0.51 -26.87 45.84
N PHE A 4 -1.75 -26.48 45.66
CA PHE A 4 -2.83 -26.13 46.60
C PHE A 4 -2.55 -24.90 47.48
N ILE A 5 -3.61 -24.12 47.54
CA ILE A 5 -4.11 -23.29 48.64
C ILE A 5 -4.12 -21.81 48.29
N SER A 6 -5.15 -21.12 48.29
CA SER A 6 -6.49 -21.05 48.91
C SER A 6 -6.83 -19.56 49.10
N ILE A 7 -7.93 -19.18 48.57
CA ILE A 7 -9.00 -18.35 49.14
C ILE A 7 -8.62 -17.36 50.24
N ILE A 8 -8.90 -16.06 50.05
CA ILE A 8 -9.57 -15.24 51.10
C ILE A 8 -10.51 -14.24 50.42
N PHE A 9 -11.79 -14.40 50.74
CA PHE A 9 -12.90 -13.47 50.63
C PHE A 9 -12.69 -12.32 51.63
N VAL A 10 -12.83 -11.06 51.20
CA VAL A 10 -13.32 -10.02 52.12
C VAL A 10 -14.30 -9.13 51.34
N ALA A 11 -15.53 -9.29 51.72
CA ALA A 11 -16.63 -8.37 51.40
C ALA A 11 -16.58 -7.15 52.34
N SER A 12 -16.77 -5.97 51.78
CA SER A 12 -17.22 -4.79 52.57
C SER A 12 -17.76 -3.76 51.58
N LEU A 13 -19.03 -3.69 51.45
CA LEU A 13 -20.02 -2.75 52.01
C LEU A 13 -20.03 -1.36 51.36
N LEU A 14 -21.04 -1.17 50.51
CA LEU A 14 -21.98 -0.03 50.37
C LEU A 14 -21.51 1.38 50.78
N ILE A 15 -21.38 2.26 49.77
CA ILE A 15 -21.85 3.64 49.91
C ILE A 15 -22.52 4.04 48.59
N THR A 16 -23.83 4.19 48.65
CA THR A 16 -24.70 4.74 47.62
C THR A 16 -24.61 6.26 47.68
N ALA A 17 -24.17 6.91 46.63
CA ALA A 17 -24.45 8.32 46.39
C ALA A 17 -24.94 8.45 44.94
N PRO A 18 -26.13 8.96 44.66
CA PRO A 18 -26.56 9.29 43.32
C PRO A 18 -26.00 10.66 42.94
N LEU A 19 -24.91 10.68 42.23
CA LEU A 19 -24.50 11.86 41.47
C LEU A 19 -25.17 11.79 40.11
N SER A 20 -26.28 12.53 40.03
CA SER A 20 -26.92 12.87 38.77
C SER A 20 -25.93 13.69 37.95
N PHE A 21 -25.19 13.04 37.06
CA PHE A 21 -24.48 13.76 36.00
C PHE A 21 -25.43 13.86 34.81
N ASP A 22 -25.97 15.06 34.61
CA ASP A 22 -26.60 15.46 33.36
C ASP A 22 -25.56 15.38 32.24
N LEU A 23 -25.51 14.24 31.55
CA LEU A 23 -24.82 14.06 30.28
C LEU A 23 -25.73 14.52 29.14
N ASN A 24 -26.04 15.81 29.12
CA ASN A 24 -26.66 16.46 27.99
C ASN A 24 -25.79 17.62 27.51
N ALA A 25 -24.64 17.30 26.95
CA ALA A 25 -23.84 18.29 26.23
C ALA A 25 -23.09 17.67 25.06
N GLN A 26 -23.57 17.98 23.87
CA GLN A 26 -22.80 18.05 22.63
C GLN A 26 -22.32 16.74 21.99
N ALA A 27 -23.27 15.88 21.57
CA ALA A 27 -23.10 15.10 20.38
C ALA A 27 -23.32 16.00 19.14
N GLY A 28 -22.46 17.00 18.99
CA GLY A 28 -22.47 17.94 17.87
C GLY A 28 -21.22 17.78 17.01
N THR A 29 -21.40 17.24 15.82
CA THR A 29 -20.58 17.60 14.65
C THR A 29 -19.14 17.05 14.57
N GLN A 30 -18.96 15.74 14.72
CA GLN A 30 -17.74 15.09 14.19
C GLN A 30 -18.02 14.05 13.08
N LYS A 31 -19.23 14.07 12.50
CA LYS A 31 -19.65 13.05 11.54
C LYS A 31 -19.22 13.31 10.10
N ASN A 32 -18.80 14.51 9.74
CA ASN A 32 -18.56 14.88 8.35
C ASN A 32 -17.13 14.78 7.84
N GLN A 33 -16.10 14.85 8.72
CA GLN A 33 -14.71 14.76 8.24
C GLN A 33 -14.24 13.32 8.02
N ASN A 34 -14.76 12.36 8.79
CA ASN A 34 -14.39 10.95 8.64
C ASN A 34 -15.09 10.27 7.46
N ASP A 35 -16.29 10.72 7.08
CA ASP A 35 -17.01 10.15 5.94
C ASP A 35 -16.46 10.65 4.61
N ASP A 36 -16.00 11.89 4.53
CA ASP A 36 -15.32 12.42 3.34
C ASP A 36 -13.94 11.78 3.13
N MET A 37 -13.20 11.51 4.20
CA MET A 37 -11.95 10.75 4.10
C MET A 37 -12.20 9.29 3.71
N LYS A 38 -13.20 8.62 4.28
CA LYS A 38 -13.57 7.24 3.90
C LYS A 38 -14.04 7.14 2.45
N GLN A 39 -14.73 8.16 1.91
CA GLN A 39 -15.18 8.18 0.52
C GLN A 39 -14.02 8.42 -0.46
N LYS A 40 -13.02 9.22 -0.06
CA LYS A 40 -11.82 9.47 -0.86
C LYS A 40 -10.93 8.23 -1.02
N TYR A 41 -10.94 7.33 -0.04
CA TYR A 41 -10.19 6.06 -0.06
C TYR A 41 -10.96 4.88 -0.68
N ARG A 42 -12.27 5.04 -0.96
CA ARG A 42 -13.16 3.93 -1.38
C ARG A 42 -13.25 3.68 -2.88
N LYS A 43 -12.69 4.50 -3.74
CA LYS A 43 -12.60 4.14 -5.15
C LYS A 43 -11.45 3.15 -5.33
N ALA A 44 -11.76 1.85 -5.19
CA ALA A 44 -10.87 0.80 -5.64
C ALA A 44 -10.57 1.04 -7.12
N ARG A 45 -9.33 1.42 -7.42
CA ARG A 45 -8.88 1.53 -8.80
C ARG A 45 -8.61 0.14 -9.31
N VAL A 46 -9.17 -0.19 -10.45
CA VAL A 46 -9.08 -1.51 -11.05
C VAL A 46 -8.34 -1.37 -12.36
N LEU A 47 -7.37 -2.24 -12.59
CA LEU A 47 -6.66 -2.36 -13.85
C LEU A 47 -7.64 -2.77 -14.97
N GLN A 48 -7.39 -2.32 -16.18
CA GLN A 48 -8.05 -2.87 -17.37
C GLN A 48 -7.76 -4.37 -17.45
N THR A 49 -8.72 -5.14 -17.91
CA THR A 49 -8.61 -6.61 -17.96
C THR A 49 -7.38 -7.11 -18.74
N SER A 50 -7.02 -6.43 -19.83
CA SER A 50 -5.83 -6.72 -20.63
C SER A 50 -4.55 -6.47 -19.83
N THR A 51 -4.46 -5.32 -19.17
CA THR A 51 -3.31 -4.95 -18.33
C THR A 51 -3.21 -5.86 -17.12
N ALA A 52 -4.33 -6.16 -16.45
CA ALA A 52 -4.36 -7.05 -15.31
C ALA A 52 -3.76 -8.43 -15.63
N LYS A 53 -4.15 -9.03 -16.78
CA LYS A 53 -3.59 -10.32 -17.22
C LYS A 53 -2.08 -10.27 -17.46
N LYS A 54 -1.56 -9.15 -17.99
CA LYS A 54 -0.12 -8.96 -18.20
C LYS A 54 0.61 -8.77 -16.87
N ILE A 55 0.07 -7.96 -15.99
CA ILE A 55 0.65 -7.74 -14.65
C ILE A 55 0.64 -9.02 -13.81
N THR A 56 -0.40 -9.85 -13.89
CA THR A 56 -0.40 -11.16 -13.23
C THR A 56 0.79 -12.02 -13.69
N LYS A 57 1.05 -12.08 -15.00
CA LYS A 57 2.22 -12.80 -15.53
C LYS A 57 3.56 -12.19 -15.08
N VAL A 58 3.63 -10.87 -14.93
CA VAL A 58 4.81 -10.19 -14.36
C VAL A 58 5.05 -10.66 -12.93
N VAL A 59 3.99 -10.71 -12.11
CA VAL A 59 4.07 -11.19 -10.73
C VAL A 59 4.50 -12.65 -10.67
N GLU A 60 3.86 -13.52 -11.47
CA GLU A 60 4.22 -14.94 -11.56
C GLU A 60 5.70 -15.13 -11.96
N ALA A 61 6.21 -14.32 -12.90
CA ALA A 61 7.60 -14.38 -13.32
C ALA A 61 8.56 -13.86 -12.25
N LEU A 62 8.16 -12.86 -11.44
CA LEU A 62 8.95 -12.35 -10.32
C LEU A 62 8.99 -13.30 -9.12
N GLU A 63 7.87 -14.00 -8.87
CA GLU A 63 7.74 -14.95 -7.74
C GLU A 63 8.25 -16.36 -8.07
N ARG A 64 8.84 -16.53 -9.25
CA ARG A 64 9.38 -17.84 -9.64
C ARG A 64 10.47 -18.29 -8.68
N VAL A 65 10.44 -19.56 -8.32
CA VAL A 65 11.47 -20.23 -7.52
C VAL A 65 12.12 -21.34 -8.34
N ASN A 66 13.38 -21.62 -8.08
CA ASN A 66 14.10 -22.73 -8.70
C ASN A 66 13.74 -24.07 -8.01
N GLU A 67 14.33 -25.16 -8.50
CA GLU A 67 14.12 -26.52 -7.96
C GLU A 67 14.53 -26.65 -6.47
N GLU A 68 15.41 -25.77 -6.00
CA GLU A 68 15.86 -25.71 -4.61
C GLU A 68 14.94 -24.86 -3.70
N GLY A 69 13.87 -24.26 -4.26
CA GLY A 69 12.96 -23.37 -3.55
C GLY A 69 13.52 -21.98 -3.28
N LYS A 70 14.60 -21.58 -3.96
CA LYS A 70 15.17 -20.22 -3.88
C LYS A 70 14.54 -19.32 -4.93
N GLU A 71 14.41 -18.04 -4.62
CA GLU A 71 13.95 -17.03 -5.56
C GLU A 71 14.82 -17.02 -6.82
N ASP A 72 14.19 -17.17 -7.98
CA ASP A 72 14.82 -17.15 -9.30
C ASP A 72 13.91 -16.43 -10.31
N PRO A 73 13.78 -15.10 -10.20
CA PRO A 73 12.89 -14.32 -11.04
C PRO A 73 13.25 -14.44 -12.53
N ASP A 74 12.24 -14.63 -13.36
CA ASP A 74 12.40 -14.60 -14.82
C ASP A 74 12.40 -13.17 -15.36
N TRP A 75 13.52 -12.48 -15.19
CA TRP A 75 13.69 -11.10 -15.64
C TRP A 75 13.49 -10.90 -17.14
N VAL A 76 13.73 -11.92 -17.95
CA VAL A 76 13.52 -11.86 -19.41
C VAL A 76 12.03 -11.72 -19.73
N THR A 77 11.21 -12.58 -19.13
CA THR A 77 9.76 -12.53 -19.29
C THR A 77 9.18 -11.24 -18.71
N VAL A 78 9.65 -10.81 -17.52
CA VAL A 78 9.23 -9.55 -16.89
C VAL A 78 9.46 -8.37 -17.82
N ARG A 79 10.68 -8.21 -18.33
CA ARG A 79 11.02 -7.10 -19.24
C ARG A 79 10.26 -7.16 -20.56
N ALA A 80 10.05 -8.36 -21.13
CA ALA A 80 9.29 -8.51 -22.36
C ALA A 80 7.85 -8.01 -22.20
N ILE A 81 7.17 -8.40 -21.12
CA ILE A 81 5.79 -7.99 -20.87
C ILE A 81 5.70 -6.48 -20.56
N LEU A 82 6.63 -5.95 -19.76
CA LEU A 82 6.66 -4.52 -19.43
C LEU A 82 6.99 -3.67 -20.66
N ASN A 83 7.86 -4.13 -21.57
CA ASN A 83 8.12 -3.46 -22.84
C ASN A 83 6.88 -3.42 -23.74
N GLU A 84 6.10 -4.51 -23.80
CA GLU A 84 4.84 -4.53 -24.53
C GLU A 84 3.85 -3.49 -23.98
N LEU A 85 3.76 -3.34 -22.65
CA LEU A 85 2.93 -2.31 -22.03
C LEU A 85 3.48 -0.90 -22.31
N LEU A 86 4.78 -0.72 -22.29
CA LEU A 86 5.45 0.56 -22.54
C LEU A 86 5.25 1.05 -23.98
N VAL A 87 5.36 0.18 -24.98
CA VAL A 87 5.10 0.50 -26.39
C VAL A 87 3.67 1.00 -26.60
N ASN A 88 2.72 0.40 -25.88
CA ASN A 88 1.29 0.75 -25.98
C ASN A 88 0.84 1.69 -24.83
N LYS A 89 1.74 2.42 -24.18
CA LYS A 89 1.45 3.24 -23.00
C LYS A 89 0.34 4.26 -23.19
N ASP A 90 0.20 4.80 -24.41
CA ASP A 90 -0.79 5.83 -24.71
C ASP A 90 -2.22 5.29 -24.76
N GLU A 91 -2.39 3.99 -24.93
CA GLU A 91 -3.68 3.28 -24.86
C GLU A 91 -4.06 2.92 -23.43
N LEU A 92 -3.10 2.96 -22.49
CA LEU A 92 -3.32 2.61 -21.10
C LEU A 92 -4.02 3.74 -20.35
N LYS A 93 -4.89 3.39 -19.40
CA LYS A 93 -5.41 4.37 -18.43
C LYS A 93 -4.32 4.81 -17.47
N SER A 94 -4.49 5.98 -16.87
CA SER A 94 -3.52 6.56 -15.94
C SER A 94 -3.15 5.60 -14.79
N TYR A 95 -4.12 4.87 -14.24
CA TYR A 95 -3.83 3.87 -13.20
C TYR A 95 -2.98 2.71 -13.73
N ASP A 96 -3.28 2.19 -14.92
CA ASP A 96 -2.53 1.11 -15.56
C ASP A 96 -1.08 1.53 -15.85
N ARG A 97 -0.89 2.77 -16.34
CA ARG A 97 0.45 3.35 -16.52
C ARG A 97 1.21 3.49 -15.22
N SER A 98 0.53 3.92 -14.15
CA SER A 98 1.18 4.04 -12.85
C SER A 98 1.69 2.69 -12.32
N VAL A 99 0.93 1.62 -12.53
CA VAL A 99 1.34 0.26 -12.15
C VAL A 99 2.50 -0.23 -13.04
N MET A 100 2.43 0.00 -14.34
CA MET A 100 3.53 -0.32 -15.26
C MET A 100 4.83 0.39 -14.85
N TRP A 101 4.79 1.70 -14.56
CA TRP A 101 5.96 2.46 -14.13
C TRP A 101 6.52 1.98 -12.79
N ASN A 102 5.65 1.55 -11.87
CA ASN A 102 6.08 0.97 -10.61
C ASN A 102 6.92 -0.30 -10.83
N TYR A 103 6.49 -1.20 -11.71
CA TYR A 103 7.26 -2.40 -12.03
C TYR A 103 8.55 -2.08 -12.79
N TRP A 104 8.56 -1.09 -13.69
CA TRP A 104 9.80 -0.64 -14.32
C TRP A 104 10.78 -0.07 -13.31
N GLY A 105 10.31 0.74 -12.36
CA GLY A 105 11.14 1.24 -11.27
C GLY A 105 11.78 0.09 -10.47
N TYR A 106 11.00 -0.94 -10.15
CA TYR A 106 11.49 -2.13 -9.46
C TYR A 106 12.56 -2.89 -10.28
N VAL A 107 12.31 -3.11 -11.58
CA VAL A 107 13.26 -3.80 -12.47
C VAL A 107 14.59 -3.05 -12.53
N TYR A 108 14.56 -1.74 -12.77
CA TYR A 108 15.78 -0.93 -12.82
C TYR A 108 16.50 -0.85 -11.48
N PHE A 109 15.75 -0.79 -10.38
CA PHE A 109 16.33 -0.84 -9.04
C PHE A 109 17.05 -2.18 -8.80
N SER A 110 16.47 -3.29 -9.24
CA SER A 110 17.07 -4.62 -9.12
C SER A 110 18.32 -4.79 -10.00
N ASP A 111 18.42 -4.03 -11.08
CA ASP A 111 19.59 -3.96 -11.96
C ASP A 111 20.66 -2.97 -11.44
N GLU A 112 20.44 -2.33 -10.27
CA GLU A 112 21.26 -1.24 -9.73
C GLU A 112 21.36 -0.01 -10.65
N ASP A 113 20.43 0.12 -11.59
CA ASP A 113 20.30 1.27 -12.49
C ASP A 113 19.40 2.34 -11.85
N TYR A 114 19.97 3.04 -10.90
CA TYR A 114 19.21 3.98 -10.07
C TYR A 114 18.70 5.19 -10.87
N ASP A 115 19.41 5.60 -11.91
CA ASP A 115 19.00 6.73 -12.76
C ASP A 115 17.71 6.39 -13.52
N ARG A 116 17.63 5.20 -14.12
CA ARG A 116 16.42 4.73 -14.80
C ARG A 116 15.31 4.39 -13.81
N ALA A 117 15.65 3.87 -12.64
CA ALA A 117 14.67 3.64 -11.58
C ALA A 117 14.02 4.96 -11.15
N MET A 118 14.81 6.00 -10.89
CA MET A 118 14.31 7.34 -10.54
C MET A 118 13.42 7.91 -11.64
N TYR A 119 13.84 7.83 -12.91
CA TYR A 119 13.01 8.25 -14.04
C TYR A 119 11.65 7.53 -14.05
N ALA A 120 11.63 6.21 -13.87
CA ALA A 120 10.38 5.44 -13.86
C ALA A 120 9.46 5.87 -12.71
N TYR A 121 10.00 6.11 -11.52
CA TYR A 121 9.24 6.60 -10.40
C TYR A 121 8.75 8.03 -10.57
N GLU A 122 9.50 8.91 -11.23
CA GLU A 122 9.04 10.24 -11.60
C GLU A 122 7.84 10.18 -12.56
N GLN A 123 7.89 9.29 -13.57
CA GLN A 123 6.74 9.06 -14.44
C GLN A 123 5.52 8.55 -13.68
N LEU A 124 5.71 7.65 -12.71
CA LEU A 124 4.64 7.19 -11.84
C LEU A 124 4.00 8.36 -11.07
N LEU A 125 4.81 9.27 -10.51
CA LEU A 125 4.33 10.42 -9.74
C LEU A 125 3.51 11.41 -10.60
N GLN A 126 3.78 11.47 -11.90
CA GLN A 126 3.03 12.30 -12.84
C GLN A 126 1.65 11.74 -13.17
N GLU A 127 1.40 10.45 -12.93
CA GLU A 127 0.11 9.83 -13.20
C GLU A 127 -0.95 10.29 -12.20
N PRO A 128 -2.06 10.93 -12.66
CA PRO A 128 -3.08 11.49 -11.77
C PRO A 128 -3.77 10.44 -10.88
N GLU A 129 -3.87 9.21 -11.39
CA GLU A 129 -4.53 8.12 -10.69
C GLU A 129 -3.59 7.21 -9.90
N ALA A 130 -2.30 7.54 -9.81
CA ALA A 130 -1.37 6.82 -8.95
C ALA A 130 -1.88 6.83 -7.49
N THR A 131 -1.81 5.67 -6.82
CA THR A 131 -2.33 5.55 -5.46
C THR A 131 -1.48 6.32 -4.45
N ILE A 132 -2.11 6.81 -3.38
CA ILE A 132 -1.40 7.55 -2.31
C ILE A 132 -0.24 6.74 -1.71
N PRO A 133 -0.35 5.44 -1.41
CA PRO A 133 0.76 4.65 -0.92
C PRO A 133 1.99 4.66 -1.83
N LEU A 134 1.79 4.53 -3.15
CA LEU A 134 2.89 4.59 -4.12
C LEU A 134 3.56 5.96 -4.12
N ARG A 135 2.78 7.04 -4.08
CA ARG A 135 3.30 8.43 -4.03
C ARG A 135 4.05 8.72 -2.73
N THR A 136 3.51 8.27 -1.60
CA THR A 136 4.09 8.53 -0.29
C THR A 136 5.43 7.81 -0.12
N CYS A 137 5.52 6.55 -0.54
CA CYS A 137 6.75 5.77 -0.47
C CYS A 137 7.89 6.48 -1.23
N LEU A 138 7.63 6.98 -2.44
CA LEU A 138 8.62 7.66 -3.27
C LEU A 138 9.05 9.02 -2.73
N LEU A 139 8.13 9.79 -2.13
CA LEU A 139 8.45 11.11 -1.55
C LEU A 139 9.35 11.00 -0.31
N TYR A 140 9.24 9.92 0.47
CA TYR A 140 10.10 9.70 1.65
C TYR A 140 11.50 9.18 1.30
N THR A 141 11.69 8.59 0.12
CA THR A 141 13.00 8.10 -0.33
C THR A 141 13.80 9.12 -1.14
N SER A 142 13.19 10.21 -1.57
CA SER A 142 13.90 11.30 -2.24
C SER A 142 14.75 12.08 -1.22
N PRO A 143 16.05 12.32 -1.48
CA PRO A 143 16.88 13.15 -0.62
C PRO A 143 16.28 14.55 -0.51
N SER A 144 16.17 15.04 0.72
CA SER A 144 15.64 16.38 0.97
C SER A 144 16.55 17.42 0.32
N PRO A 145 16.03 18.45 -0.39
CA PRO A 145 16.84 19.51 -0.97
C PRO A 145 17.55 20.41 0.07
N ARG A 146 17.53 20.04 1.36
CA ARG A 146 18.21 20.76 2.45
C ARG A 146 19.63 20.25 2.74
N ASP A 147 20.07 19.16 2.09
CA ASP A 147 21.39 18.56 2.35
C ASP A 147 22.39 18.84 1.22
N SER A 148 22.16 19.89 0.41
CA SER A 148 23.08 20.38 -0.61
C SER A 148 23.53 21.81 -0.32
#